data_40c8cb4869690ed10dac5bb9bc383512
#
_entry.id   40c8cb4869690ed10dac5bb9bc383512
#
_cell.length_a   1.000
_cell.length_b   1.000
_cell.length_c   1.000
_cell.angle_alpha   90.00
_cell.angle_beta   90.00
_cell.angle_gamma   90.00
#
_symmetry.space_group_name_H-M   'P 1'
#
loop_
_entity.id
_entity.type
_entity.pdbx_description
1 polymer ?
#
loop_
_entity_poly.entity_id
_entity_poly.type
_entity_poly.pdbx_seq_one_letter_code
_entity_poly.pdbx_strand_id
1 'polypeptide(L)'
;FCLSRGLGDVYKRQVWDKVKEEIQEFQAEVAHMDKEKAEAEFGDVMFSLINAARLYKINPDNALERTNQKFINRFNYVEAHSIKEGKNLHDMTLEEMDKLWNEAKALEKESKQDDSSKGISH
;
A
#
# COMPACT_ATOMS: atom_id res chain seq x y z
N PHE A 1 15.10 -19.04 -17.83
CA PHE A 1 13.95 -18.96 -17.12
C PHE A 1 13.73 -20.06 -16.13
N CYS A 2 13.79 -21.31 -16.47
CA CYS A 2 13.60 -22.46 -15.58
C CYS A 2 14.86 -23.18 -15.27
N LEU A 3 15.97 -22.52 -15.44
CA LEU A 3 17.28 -23.18 -15.50
C LEU A 3 17.71 -23.78 -14.18
N SER A 4 17.44 -23.13 -13.06
CA SER A 4 17.66 -23.73 -11.76
C SER A 4 16.99 -22.86 -10.69
N ARG A 5 16.61 -23.48 -9.56
CA ARG A 5 16.11 -22.74 -8.40
C ARG A 5 17.13 -21.72 -7.91
N GLY A 6 18.42 -22.12 -7.89
CA GLY A 6 19.49 -21.24 -7.43
C GLY A 6 19.61 -19.98 -8.26
N LEU A 7 19.49 -20.09 -9.59
CA LEU A 7 19.56 -18.94 -10.48
C LEU A 7 18.35 -18.03 -10.32
N GLY A 8 17.15 -18.60 -10.16
CA GLY A 8 15.94 -17.83 -9.88
C GLY A 8 16.01 -17.09 -8.56
N ASP A 9 16.55 -17.73 -7.51
CA ASP A 9 16.71 -17.11 -6.20
C ASP A 9 17.73 -15.98 -6.24
N VAL A 10 18.82 -16.15 -6.98
CA VAL A 10 19.83 -15.10 -7.17
C VAL A 10 19.21 -13.89 -7.87
N TYR A 11 18.43 -14.13 -8.92
CA TYR A 11 17.76 -13.07 -9.66
C TYR A 11 16.78 -12.30 -8.77
N LYS A 12 15.97 -13.01 -7.98
CA LYS A 12 15.04 -12.39 -7.04
C LYS A 12 15.77 -11.52 -6.03
N ARG A 13 16.87 -12.02 -5.49
CA ARG A 13 17.69 -11.26 -4.55
C ARG A 13 18.21 -9.98 -5.18
N GLN A 14 18.70 -10.06 -6.41
CA GLN A 14 19.21 -8.90 -7.14
C GLN A 14 18.12 -7.85 -7.36
N VAL A 15 16.91 -8.27 -7.68
CA VAL A 15 15.77 -7.36 -7.88
C VAL A 15 15.44 -6.64 -6.58
N TRP A 16 15.40 -7.36 -5.45
CA TRP A 16 15.15 -6.74 -4.15
C TRP A 16 16.29 -5.85 -3.68
N ASP A 17 17.51 -6.21 -3.97
CA ASP A 17 18.68 -5.38 -3.67
C ASP A 17 18.60 -4.05 -4.45
N LYS A 18 18.12 -4.11 -5.69
CA LYS A 18 17.91 -2.92 -6.49
C LYS A 18 16.84 -2.01 -5.90
N VAL A 19 15.74 -2.58 -5.42
CA VAL A 19 14.69 -1.82 -4.73
C VAL A 19 15.29 -1.07 -3.54
N LYS A 20 16.08 -1.74 -2.71
CA LYS A 20 16.71 -1.14 -1.52
C LYS A 20 17.67 -0.02 -1.92
N GLU A 21 18.46 -0.24 -2.96
CA GLU A 21 19.39 0.75 -3.50
C GLU A 21 18.66 2.02 -3.94
N GLU A 22 17.59 1.87 -4.72
CA GLU A 22 16.80 3.00 -5.21
C GLU A 22 16.15 3.77 -4.08
N ILE A 23 15.67 3.08 -3.03
CA ILE A 23 15.11 3.75 -1.85
C ILE A 23 16.17 4.58 -1.15
N GLN A 24 17.39 4.05 -0.99
CA GLN A 24 18.49 4.77 -0.36
C GLN A 24 18.88 6.00 -1.15
N GLU A 25 18.95 5.90 -2.47
CA GLU A 25 19.24 7.02 -3.36
C GLU A 25 18.17 8.10 -3.26
N PHE A 26 16.90 7.70 -3.22
CA PHE A 26 15.79 8.63 -3.04
C PHE A 26 15.90 9.36 -1.70
N GLN A 27 16.16 8.64 -0.62
CA GLN A 27 16.30 9.22 0.71
C GLN A 27 17.46 10.22 0.77
N ALA A 28 18.56 9.92 0.11
CA ALA A 28 19.72 10.83 0.03
C ALA A 28 19.35 12.13 -0.69
N GLU A 29 18.62 12.04 -1.80
CA GLU A 29 18.22 13.25 -2.55
C GLU A 29 17.20 14.09 -1.78
N VAL A 30 16.29 13.45 -1.04
CA VAL A 30 15.36 14.16 -0.17
C VAL A 30 16.11 14.93 0.91
N ALA A 31 17.16 14.32 1.47
CA ALA A 31 18.01 14.97 2.48
C ALA A 31 18.72 16.20 1.94
N HIS A 32 19.06 16.21 0.65
CA HIS A 32 19.69 17.36 -0.01
C HIS A 32 18.68 18.43 -0.44
N MET A 33 17.38 18.16 -0.30
CA MET A 33 16.29 19.06 -0.63
C MET A 33 16.24 19.50 -2.11
N ASP A 34 16.78 18.71 -3.01
CA ASP A 34 16.67 18.91 -4.44
C ASP A 34 15.44 18.19 -4.95
N LYS A 35 14.37 18.93 -5.19
CA LYS A 35 13.07 18.39 -5.55
C LYS A 35 13.08 17.66 -6.90
N GLU A 36 13.77 18.21 -7.89
CA GLU A 36 13.81 17.60 -9.24
C GLU A 36 14.54 16.25 -9.22
N LYS A 37 15.66 16.20 -8.53
CA LYS A 37 16.41 14.94 -8.38
C LYS A 37 15.66 13.94 -7.53
N ALA A 38 15.01 14.40 -6.46
CA ALA A 38 14.18 13.54 -5.62
C ALA A 38 13.02 12.94 -6.41
N GLU A 39 12.39 13.72 -7.27
CA GLU A 39 11.32 13.24 -8.12
C GLU A 39 11.80 12.16 -9.09
N ALA A 40 12.96 12.37 -9.71
CA ALA A 40 13.56 11.37 -10.60
C ALA A 40 13.88 10.07 -9.84
N GLU A 41 14.47 10.18 -8.65
CA GLU A 41 14.79 9.04 -7.82
C GLU A 41 13.54 8.32 -7.34
N PHE A 42 12.47 9.05 -7.03
CA PHE A 42 11.20 8.44 -6.68
C PHE A 42 10.62 7.62 -7.83
N GLY A 43 10.74 8.13 -9.06
CA GLY A 43 10.36 7.38 -10.25
C GLY A 43 11.12 6.06 -10.37
N ASP A 44 12.42 6.10 -10.07
CA ASP A 44 13.26 4.89 -10.09
C ASP A 44 12.84 3.90 -9.01
N VAL A 45 12.45 4.37 -7.82
CA VAL A 45 11.89 3.51 -6.76
C VAL A 45 10.62 2.82 -7.25
N MET A 46 9.69 3.58 -7.83
CA MET A 46 8.44 3.02 -8.35
C MET A 46 8.70 1.98 -9.43
N PHE A 47 9.61 2.27 -10.35
CA PHE A 47 9.97 1.35 -11.43
C PHE A 47 10.55 0.05 -10.86
N SER A 48 11.44 0.15 -9.88
CA SER A 48 12.05 -1.02 -9.26
C SER A 48 11.03 -1.88 -8.51
N LEU A 49 10.04 -1.25 -7.83
CA LEU A 49 8.96 -1.95 -7.16
C LEU A 49 8.04 -2.66 -8.16
N ILE A 50 7.72 -2.01 -9.26
CA ILE A 50 6.90 -2.62 -10.33
C ILE A 50 7.63 -3.84 -10.90
N ASN A 51 8.92 -3.73 -11.09
CA ASN A 51 9.72 -4.85 -11.56
C ASN A 51 9.73 -6.01 -10.56
N ALA A 52 9.82 -5.69 -9.25
CA ALA A 52 9.73 -6.70 -8.20
C ALA A 52 8.37 -7.41 -8.21
N ALA A 53 7.27 -6.67 -8.42
CA ALA A 53 5.93 -7.24 -8.49
C ALA A 53 5.83 -8.29 -9.61
N ARG A 54 6.52 -8.10 -10.72
CA ARG A 54 6.52 -9.04 -11.84
C ARG A 54 7.05 -10.43 -11.46
N LEU A 55 7.98 -10.48 -10.51
CA LEU A 55 8.53 -11.78 -10.04
C LEU A 55 7.45 -12.69 -9.49
N TYR A 56 6.40 -12.10 -8.93
CA TYR A 56 5.32 -12.82 -8.27
C TYR A 56 4.04 -12.81 -9.08
N LYS A 57 4.10 -12.38 -10.34
CA LYS A 57 2.94 -12.27 -11.25
C LYS A 57 1.84 -11.38 -10.68
N ILE A 58 2.24 -10.37 -9.93
CA ILE A 58 1.33 -9.38 -9.36
C ILE A 58 1.17 -8.23 -10.36
N ASN A 59 -0.08 -7.82 -10.61
CA ASN A 59 -0.38 -6.63 -11.40
C ASN A 59 -0.33 -5.41 -10.46
N PRO A 60 0.64 -4.50 -10.63
CA PRO A 60 0.79 -3.36 -9.73
C PRO A 60 -0.42 -2.41 -9.75
N ASP A 61 -1.01 -2.21 -10.92
CA ASP A 61 -2.19 -1.33 -11.06
C ASP A 61 -3.37 -1.88 -10.27
N ASN A 62 -3.63 -3.18 -10.39
CA ASN A 62 -4.71 -3.81 -9.62
C ASN A 62 -4.43 -3.79 -8.14
N ALA A 63 -3.20 -4.00 -7.73
CA ALA A 63 -2.80 -3.95 -6.32
C ALA A 63 -3.04 -2.57 -5.74
N LEU A 64 -2.63 -1.52 -6.46
CA LEU A 64 -2.83 -0.14 -6.03
C LEU A 64 -4.31 0.22 -5.99
N GLU A 65 -5.08 -0.21 -7.00
CA GLU A 65 -6.52 0.03 -7.04
C GLU A 65 -7.23 -0.57 -5.83
N ARG A 66 -6.87 -1.78 -5.42
CA ARG A 66 -7.43 -2.40 -4.20
C ARG A 66 -7.13 -1.57 -2.96
N THR A 67 -5.92 -1.05 -2.86
CA THR A 67 -5.52 -0.19 -1.75
C THR A 67 -6.30 1.13 -1.78
N ASN A 68 -6.45 1.72 -2.96
CA ASN A 68 -7.22 2.95 -3.14
C ASN A 68 -8.67 2.75 -2.71
N GLN A 69 -9.29 1.64 -3.08
CA GLN A 69 -10.67 1.34 -2.68
C GLN A 69 -10.82 1.16 -1.18
N LYS A 70 -9.87 0.48 -0.54
CA LYS A 70 -9.86 0.37 0.92
C LYS A 70 -9.80 1.75 1.58
N PHE A 71 -8.94 2.61 1.07
CA PHE A 71 -8.75 3.95 1.60
C PHE A 71 -10.02 4.79 1.46
N ILE A 72 -10.65 4.75 0.27
CA ILE A 72 -11.90 5.45 -0.01
C ILE A 72 -13.00 4.96 0.95
N ASN A 73 -13.13 3.65 1.11
CA ASN A 73 -14.16 3.06 1.97
C ASN A 73 -13.96 3.46 3.43
N ARG A 74 -12.73 3.45 3.92
CA ARG A 74 -12.41 3.86 5.28
C ARG A 74 -12.67 5.35 5.50
N PHE A 75 -12.29 6.16 4.53
CA PHE A 75 -12.52 7.60 4.58
C PHE A 75 -14.02 7.91 4.62
N ASN A 76 -14.81 7.23 3.79
CA ASN A 76 -16.27 7.38 3.79
C ASN A 76 -16.88 7.00 5.14
N TYR A 77 -16.37 5.95 5.77
CA TYR A 77 -16.79 5.54 7.10
C TYR A 77 -16.54 6.63 8.14
N VAL A 78 -15.33 7.17 8.15
CA VAL A 78 -14.94 8.25 9.08
C VAL A 78 -15.82 9.47 8.85
N GLU A 79 -16.04 9.86 7.61
CA GLU A 79 -16.87 11.01 7.25
C GLU A 79 -18.31 10.81 7.71
N ALA A 80 -18.91 9.65 7.42
CA ALA A 80 -20.29 9.35 7.81
C ALA A 80 -20.49 9.39 9.33
N HIS A 81 -19.54 8.85 10.08
CA HIS A 81 -19.62 8.83 11.54
C HIS A 81 -19.34 10.20 12.15
N SER A 82 -18.49 11.00 11.53
CA SER A 82 -18.26 12.39 11.91
C SER A 82 -19.55 13.19 11.80
N ILE A 83 -20.27 13.04 10.69
CA ILE A 83 -21.55 13.73 10.46
C ILE A 83 -22.60 13.30 11.49
N LYS A 84 -22.68 12.01 11.82
CA LYS A 84 -23.61 11.50 12.83
C LYS A 84 -23.37 12.11 14.20
N GLU A 85 -22.11 12.36 14.55
CA GLU A 85 -21.74 13.00 15.81
C GLU A 85 -21.86 14.52 15.77
N GLY A 86 -22.27 15.07 14.62
CA GLY A 86 -22.44 16.52 14.46
C GLY A 86 -21.14 17.28 14.33
N LYS A 87 -20.04 16.60 14.04
CA LYS A 87 -18.73 17.21 13.88
C LYS A 87 -18.31 17.19 12.41
N ASN A 88 -17.69 18.27 11.96
CA ASN A 88 -17.01 18.28 10.66
C ASN A 88 -15.63 17.64 10.79
N LEU A 89 -15.13 17.06 9.70
CA LEU A 89 -13.80 16.46 9.68
C LEU A 89 -12.71 17.43 10.14
N HIS A 90 -12.86 18.72 9.82
CA HIS A 90 -11.92 19.76 10.22
C HIS A 90 -11.89 20.00 11.74
N ASP A 91 -12.96 19.67 12.42
CA ASP A 91 -13.10 19.88 13.87
C ASP A 91 -12.72 18.63 14.67
N MET A 92 -12.43 17.53 14.00
CA MET A 92 -12.02 16.29 14.64
C MET A 92 -10.55 16.30 15.02
N THR A 93 -10.24 15.77 16.19
CA THR A 93 -8.85 15.53 16.57
C THR A 93 -8.29 14.34 15.80
N LEU A 94 -6.98 14.27 15.72
CA LEU A 94 -6.30 13.14 15.09
C LEU A 94 -6.68 11.82 15.78
N GLU A 95 -6.79 11.85 17.11
CA GLU A 95 -7.18 10.69 17.90
C GLU A 95 -8.59 10.19 17.56
N GLU A 96 -9.53 11.10 17.37
CA GLU A 96 -10.91 10.77 16.99
C GLU A 96 -10.94 10.14 15.59
N MET A 97 -10.18 10.70 14.64
CA MET A 97 -10.07 10.14 13.29
C MET A 97 -9.44 8.76 13.30
N ASP A 98 -8.37 8.55 14.07
CA ASP A 98 -7.71 7.27 14.19
C ASP A 98 -8.63 6.20 14.77
N LYS A 99 -9.44 6.56 15.75
CA LYS A 99 -10.42 5.65 16.35
C LYS A 99 -11.42 5.16 15.31
N LEU A 100 -11.99 6.07 14.54
CA LEU A 100 -12.96 5.73 13.48
C LEU A 100 -12.29 4.93 12.36
N TRP A 101 -11.06 5.26 12.02
CA TRP A 101 -10.30 4.53 11.02
C TRP A 101 -10.07 3.08 11.44
N ASN A 102 -9.71 2.88 12.70
CA ASN A 102 -9.49 1.54 13.24
C ASN A 102 -10.80 0.74 13.33
N GLU A 103 -11.93 1.40 13.62
CA GLU A 103 -13.26 0.78 13.56
C GLU A 103 -13.56 0.30 12.15
N ALA A 104 -13.27 1.12 11.14
CA ALA A 104 -13.47 0.75 9.73
C ALA A 104 -12.65 -0.49 9.36
N LYS A 105 -11.40 -0.54 9.81
CA LYS A 105 -10.53 -1.71 9.59
C LYS A 105 -11.11 -2.98 10.22
N ALA A 106 -11.62 -2.87 11.44
CA ALA A 106 -12.20 -4.01 12.15
C ALA A 106 -13.43 -4.56 11.41
N LEU A 107 -14.28 -3.67 10.90
CA LEU A 107 -15.46 -4.07 10.12
C LEU A 107 -15.08 -4.76 8.80
N GLU A 108 -14.02 -4.30 8.15
CA GLU A 108 -13.50 -4.97 6.93
C GLU A 108 -13.06 -6.41 7.22
N LYS A 109 -12.40 -6.64 8.35
CA LYS A 109 -11.95 -7.98 8.75
C LYS A 109 -13.14 -8.90 9.03
N GLU A 110 -14.16 -8.42 9.71
CA GLU A 110 -15.37 -9.18 9.97
C GLU A 110 -16.09 -9.57 8.68
N SER A 111 -16.20 -8.61 7.75
CA SER A 111 -16.82 -8.86 6.45
C SER A 111 -16.06 -9.92 5.67
N LYS A 112 -14.73 -9.90 5.68
CA LYS A 112 -13.90 -10.91 5.00
C LYS A 112 -14.04 -12.28 5.62
N GLN A 113 -14.15 -12.36 6.95
CA GLN A 113 -14.34 -13.62 7.65
C GLN A 113 -15.69 -14.24 7.30
N ASP A 114 -16.74 -13.43 7.22
CA ASP A 114 -18.07 -13.88 6.82
C ASP A 114 -18.06 -14.42 5.39
N ASP A 115 -17.43 -13.71 4.46
CA ASP A 115 -17.31 -14.17 3.08
C ASP A 115 -16.51 -15.45 2.98
N SER A 116 -15.45 -15.57 3.76
CA SER A 116 -14.61 -16.76 3.81
C SER A 116 -15.41 -17.96 4.35
N SER A 117 -16.22 -17.77 5.39
CA SER A 117 -17.04 -18.83 5.95
C SER A 117 -18.17 -19.24 5.01
N LYS A 118 -18.75 -18.29 4.27
CA LYS A 118 -19.76 -18.58 3.25
C LYS A 118 -19.18 -19.34 2.07
N GLY A 119 -17.95 -19.07 1.71
CA GLY A 119 -17.22 -19.77 0.66
C GLY A 119 -16.94 -21.24 0.98
N ILE A 120 -16.83 -21.58 2.25
CA ILE A 120 -16.54 -22.93 2.72
C ILE A 120 -17.81 -23.79 2.77
N SER A 121 -18.97 -23.19 2.84
CA SER A 121 -20.24 -23.92 2.94
C SER A 121 -20.72 -24.52 1.61
N HIS A 122 -19.97 -24.38 0.55
CA HIS A 122 -20.21 -25.02 -0.72
C HIS A 122 -19.33 -26.26 -0.91
#